data_e2928e6e2527c9c2f371180da8c18c8a
#
_entry.id   e2928e6e2527c9c2f371180da8c18c8a
#
_cell.length_a   1.000
_cell.length_b   1.000
_cell.length_c   1.000
_cell.angle_alpha   90.00
_cell.angle_beta   90.00
_cell.angle_gamma   90.00
#
_symmetry.space_group_name_H-M   'P 1'
#
loop_
_entity.id
_entity.type
_entity.pdbx_description
1 polymer ?
#
loop_
_entity_poly.entity_id
_entity_poly.type
_entity_poly.pdbx_seq_one_letter_code
_entity_poly.pdbx_strand_id
1 'polypeptide(L)'
;MKHIFFVEDDLSLINGLSFAIKKQGYELTIARTSVEAEQLWAKGNYDLIILDVTLPDGSGFDLCQKIRESSKVPIMFLTAADEETDIIMGLDIGGDDYMTKPFKLAVFLSRINALLRRSENFNQEQAEPELQSNGIRVQLLKQEVTKNGVPLDLTASEYKL
;
A
#
# COMPACT_ATOMS: atom_id res chain seq x y z
N MET A 1 10.13 -5.25 -13.16
CA MET A 1 8.71 -5.55 -12.93
C MET A 1 8.39 -5.39 -11.46
N LYS A 2 7.36 -4.66 -11.15
CA LYS A 2 6.96 -4.45 -9.76
C LYS A 2 6.33 -5.71 -9.18
N HIS A 3 6.60 -5.96 -7.91
CA HIS A 3 6.17 -7.17 -7.23
C HIS A 3 5.25 -6.81 -6.07
N ILE A 4 4.01 -7.30 -6.11
CA ILE A 4 3.00 -7.01 -5.10
C ILE A 4 2.82 -8.21 -4.20
N PHE A 5 2.78 -7.96 -2.89
CA PHE A 5 2.52 -8.98 -1.87
C PHE A 5 1.09 -8.81 -1.38
N PHE A 6 0.26 -9.80 -1.59
CA PHE A 6 -1.17 -9.74 -1.29
C PHE A 6 -1.51 -10.73 -0.17
N VAL A 7 -1.91 -10.22 0.97
CA VAL A 7 -2.24 -11.04 2.15
C VAL A 7 -3.76 -11.03 2.34
N GLU A 8 -4.40 -12.13 2.02
CA GLU A 8 -5.85 -12.27 1.97
C GLU A 8 -6.22 -13.74 2.02
N ASP A 9 -7.30 -14.11 2.73
CA ASP A 9 -7.71 -15.52 2.80
C ASP A 9 -8.96 -15.83 1.97
N ASP A 10 -9.67 -14.84 1.45
CA ASP A 10 -10.86 -15.05 0.63
C ASP A 10 -10.46 -15.44 -0.79
N LEU A 11 -10.69 -16.71 -1.14
CA LEU A 11 -10.28 -17.23 -2.46
C LEU A 11 -10.94 -16.51 -3.63
N SER A 12 -12.21 -16.15 -3.51
CA SER A 12 -12.89 -15.43 -4.58
C SER A 12 -12.21 -14.11 -4.87
N LEU A 13 -11.88 -13.39 -3.81
CA LEU A 13 -11.24 -12.10 -3.94
C LEU A 13 -9.82 -12.26 -4.48
N ILE A 14 -9.09 -13.26 -3.97
CA ILE A 14 -7.74 -13.55 -4.45
C ILE A 14 -7.77 -13.81 -5.96
N ASN A 15 -8.67 -14.66 -6.41
CA ASN A 15 -8.72 -15.02 -7.82
C ASN A 15 -9.06 -13.82 -8.71
N GLY A 16 -10.05 -13.04 -8.29
CA GLY A 16 -10.46 -11.88 -9.08
C GLY A 16 -9.38 -10.81 -9.16
N LEU A 17 -8.79 -10.47 -8.03
CA LEU A 17 -7.78 -9.42 -8.01
C LEU A 17 -6.45 -9.89 -8.59
N SER A 18 -6.12 -11.17 -8.44
CA SER A 18 -4.89 -11.72 -9.03
C SER A 18 -4.89 -11.54 -10.54
N PHE A 19 -6.02 -11.85 -11.17
CA PHE A 19 -6.13 -11.68 -12.62
C PHE A 19 -5.91 -10.22 -13.01
N ALA A 20 -6.58 -9.31 -12.31
CA ALA A 20 -6.49 -7.89 -12.63
C ALA A 20 -5.09 -7.32 -12.39
N ILE A 21 -4.45 -7.73 -11.29
CA ILE A 21 -3.11 -7.25 -10.96
C ILE A 21 -2.10 -7.74 -11.98
N LYS A 22 -2.16 -9.02 -12.34
CA LYS A 22 -1.23 -9.57 -13.31
C LYS A 22 -1.43 -8.96 -14.69
N LYS A 23 -2.66 -8.62 -15.03
CA LYS A 23 -2.95 -7.98 -16.30
C LYS A 23 -2.32 -6.59 -16.40
N GLN A 24 -2.08 -5.94 -15.26
CA GLN A 24 -1.37 -4.66 -15.24
C GLN A 24 0.14 -4.82 -15.44
N GLY A 25 0.65 -6.04 -15.49
CA GLY A 25 2.06 -6.29 -15.68
C GLY A 25 2.84 -6.47 -14.40
N TYR A 26 2.18 -6.67 -13.27
CA TYR A 26 2.84 -6.84 -11.97
C TYR A 26 3.03 -8.31 -11.63
N GLU A 27 4.11 -8.61 -10.89
CA GLU A 27 4.26 -9.91 -10.26
C GLU A 27 3.49 -9.93 -8.96
N LEU A 28 3.08 -11.12 -8.54
CA LEU A 28 2.20 -11.26 -7.38
C LEU A 28 2.61 -12.46 -6.54
N THR A 29 2.74 -12.23 -5.23
CA THR A 29 2.89 -13.29 -4.24
C THR A 29 1.72 -13.20 -3.29
N ILE A 30 1.11 -14.34 -2.95
CA ILE A 30 -0.09 -14.38 -2.13
C ILE A 30 0.19 -15.16 -0.85
N ALA A 31 -0.23 -14.60 0.29
CA ALA A 31 -0.25 -15.29 1.56
C ALA A 31 -1.67 -15.30 2.09
N ARG A 32 -2.12 -16.41 2.63
CA ARG A 32 -3.50 -16.54 3.10
C ARG A 32 -3.64 -16.49 4.61
N THR A 33 -2.52 -16.51 5.33
CA THR A 33 -2.50 -16.46 6.79
C THR A 33 -1.39 -15.54 7.22
N SER A 34 -1.44 -15.12 8.49
CA SER A 34 -0.40 -14.28 9.06
C SER A 34 0.94 -15.01 9.12
N VAL A 35 0.91 -16.30 9.47
CA VAL A 35 2.14 -17.10 9.53
C VAL A 35 2.79 -17.21 8.16
N GLU A 36 1.99 -17.52 7.15
CA GLU A 36 2.51 -17.62 5.79
C GLU A 36 3.06 -16.28 5.33
N ALA A 37 2.38 -15.18 5.67
CA ALA A 37 2.82 -13.85 5.29
C ALA A 37 4.18 -13.54 5.88
N GLU A 38 4.40 -13.88 7.15
CA GLU A 38 5.70 -13.62 7.78
C GLU A 38 6.81 -14.43 7.12
N GLN A 39 6.52 -15.68 6.78
CA GLN A 39 7.51 -16.54 6.12
C GLN A 39 7.87 -16.01 4.74
N LEU A 40 6.89 -15.61 3.97
CA LEU A 40 7.12 -15.11 2.61
C LEU A 40 7.75 -13.73 2.61
N TRP A 41 7.39 -12.91 3.59
CA TRP A 41 8.01 -11.58 3.74
C TRP A 41 9.50 -11.69 3.96
N ALA A 42 9.93 -12.64 4.80
CA ALA A 42 11.33 -12.80 5.13
C ALA A 42 12.17 -13.22 3.92
N LYS A 43 11.55 -13.84 2.92
CA LYS A 43 12.29 -14.43 1.79
C LYS A 43 12.26 -13.56 0.53
N GLY A 44 11.46 -12.52 0.48
CA GLY A 44 11.25 -11.80 -0.76
C GLY A 44 11.48 -10.31 -0.67
N ASN A 45 11.41 -9.67 -1.82
CA ASN A 45 11.42 -8.23 -1.95
C ASN A 45 10.14 -7.82 -2.65
N TYR A 46 9.43 -6.86 -2.06
CA TYR A 46 8.14 -6.44 -2.59
C TYR A 46 8.09 -4.93 -2.70
N ASP A 47 7.33 -4.45 -3.68
CA ASP A 47 7.18 -3.02 -3.94
C ASP A 47 5.91 -2.45 -3.32
N LEU A 48 4.98 -3.32 -2.98
CA LEU A 48 3.69 -2.93 -2.38
C LEU A 48 3.13 -4.13 -1.64
N ILE A 49 2.53 -3.87 -0.48
CA ILE A 49 1.83 -4.90 0.27
C ILE A 49 0.36 -4.51 0.37
N ILE A 50 -0.52 -5.47 0.07
CA ILE A 50 -1.96 -5.31 0.25
C ILE A 50 -2.36 -6.26 1.38
N LEU A 51 -2.92 -5.72 2.45
CA LEU A 51 -3.21 -6.47 3.67
C LEU A 51 -4.67 -6.42 4.02
N ASP A 52 -5.26 -7.58 4.36
CA ASP A 52 -6.54 -7.61 5.07
C ASP A 52 -6.26 -7.47 6.57
N VAL A 53 -7.09 -6.73 7.25
CA VAL A 53 -7.00 -6.57 8.70
C VAL A 53 -7.35 -7.88 9.43
N THR A 54 -8.36 -8.60 8.92
CA THR A 54 -8.85 -9.81 9.57
C THR A 54 -8.28 -11.03 8.85
N LEU A 55 -7.38 -11.74 9.51
CA LEU A 55 -6.77 -12.95 9.00
C LEU A 55 -7.17 -14.12 9.88
N PRO A 56 -7.15 -15.36 9.35
CA PRO A 56 -7.59 -16.51 10.14
C PRO A 56 -6.82 -16.71 11.43
N ASP A 57 -5.54 -16.32 11.44
CA ASP A 57 -4.65 -16.58 12.57
C ASP A 57 -4.06 -15.31 13.16
N GLY A 58 -4.64 -14.13 12.86
CA GLY A 58 -4.11 -12.91 13.42
C GLY A 58 -4.68 -11.66 12.79
N SER A 59 -4.00 -10.56 13.01
CA SER A 59 -4.43 -9.25 12.55
C SER A 59 -3.43 -8.66 11.55
N GLY A 60 -3.97 -8.08 10.47
CA GLY A 60 -3.15 -7.34 9.52
C GLY A 60 -2.50 -6.13 10.14
N PHE A 61 -3.11 -5.56 11.19
CA PHE A 61 -2.47 -4.45 11.90
C PHE A 61 -1.17 -4.88 12.55
N ASP A 62 -1.16 -6.04 13.19
CA ASP A 62 0.05 -6.57 13.82
C ASP A 62 1.12 -6.85 12.78
N LEU A 63 0.71 -7.40 11.64
CA LEU A 63 1.64 -7.69 10.56
C LEU A 63 2.25 -6.41 10.01
N CYS A 64 1.43 -5.37 9.86
CA CYS A 64 1.91 -4.06 9.40
C CYS A 64 2.95 -3.50 10.36
N GLN A 65 2.72 -3.60 11.67
CA GLN A 65 3.67 -3.11 12.66
C GLN A 65 5.01 -3.84 12.54
N LYS A 66 4.96 -5.16 12.36
CA LYS A 66 6.18 -5.94 12.20
C LYS A 66 6.95 -5.55 10.94
N ILE A 67 6.25 -5.35 9.84
CA ILE A 67 6.89 -4.95 8.59
C ILE A 67 7.53 -3.57 8.76
N ARG A 68 6.87 -2.68 9.47
CA ARG A 68 7.37 -1.31 9.66
C ARG A 68 8.63 -1.26 10.51
N GLU A 69 8.92 -2.30 11.29
CA GLU A 69 10.16 -2.35 12.06
C GLU A 69 11.38 -2.36 11.15
N SER A 70 11.25 -2.85 9.92
CA SER A 70 12.41 -3.01 9.03
C SER A 70 12.20 -2.46 7.63
N SER A 71 11.05 -1.90 7.30
CA SER A 71 10.76 -1.51 5.92
C SER A 71 9.79 -0.34 5.85
N LYS A 72 9.97 0.48 4.80
CA LYS A 72 9.05 1.56 4.47
C LYS A 72 8.24 1.25 3.22
N VAL A 73 8.17 -0.02 2.86
CA VAL A 73 7.40 -0.45 1.69
C VAL A 73 5.95 0.06 1.80
N PRO A 74 5.36 0.54 0.71
CA PRO A 74 3.95 0.97 0.76
C PRO A 74 3.04 -0.16 1.21
N ILE A 75 2.11 0.15 2.09
CA ILE A 75 1.12 -0.82 2.58
C ILE A 75 -0.26 -0.24 2.37
N MET A 76 -1.14 -1.00 1.70
CA MET A 76 -2.55 -0.66 1.56
C MET A 76 -3.37 -1.72 2.28
N PHE A 77 -4.26 -1.28 3.16
CA PHE A 77 -5.24 -2.18 3.75
C PHE A 77 -6.42 -2.34 2.80
N LEU A 78 -6.88 -3.56 2.63
CA LEU A 78 -8.07 -3.88 1.83
C LEU A 78 -8.90 -4.85 2.65
N THR A 79 -9.98 -4.35 3.27
CA THR A 79 -10.62 -5.09 4.34
C THR A 79 -12.08 -4.70 4.49
N ALA A 80 -12.86 -5.61 5.11
CA ALA A 80 -14.23 -5.30 5.49
C ALA A 80 -14.30 -4.51 6.80
N ALA A 81 -13.18 -4.32 7.49
CA ALA A 81 -13.14 -3.54 8.73
C ALA A 81 -13.31 -2.06 8.37
N ASP A 82 -14.52 -1.55 8.49
CA ASP A 82 -14.87 -0.23 7.95
C ASP A 82 -15.21 0.81 9.01
N GLU A 83 -14.98 0.50 10.28
CA GLU A 83 -15.21 1.49 11.35
C GLU A 83 -14.18 2.61 11.22
N GLU A 84 -14.59 3.80 11.60
CA GLU A 84 -13.69 4.95 11.57
C GLU A 84 -12.43 4.68 12.39
N THR A 85 -12.60 4.03 13.55
CA THR A 85 -11.45 3.70 14.40
C THR A 85 -10.50 2.73 13.73
N ASP A 86 -11.01 1.79 12.93
CA ASP A 86 -10.17 0.86 12.18
C ASP A 86 -9.32 1.60 11.15
N ILE A 87 -9.95 2.52 10.43
CA ILE A 87 -9.27 3.28 9.38
C ILE A 87 -8.17 4.14 9.99
N ILE A 88 -8.49 4.84 11.07
CA ILE A 88 -7.52 5.69 11.76
C ILE A 88 -6.36 4.86 12.27
N MET A 89 -6.64 3.73 12.91
CA MET A 89 -5.59 2.86 13.42
C MET A 89 -4.68 2.36 12.30
N GLY A 90 -5.26 1.90 11.20
CA GLY A 90 -4.46 1.37 10.10
C GLY A 90 -3.51 2.39 9.53
N LEU A 91 -3.97 3.63 9.37
CA LEU A 91 -3.12 4.68 8.84
C LEU A 91 -2.07 5.13 9.86
N ASP A 92 -2.44 5.17 11.15
CA ASP A 92 -1.52 5.61 12.20
C ASP A 92 -0.38 4.63 12.41
N ILE A 93 -0.61 3.33 12.27
CA ILE A 93 0.45 2.33 12.49
C ILE A 93 1.34 2.16 11.26
N GLY A 94 1.08 2.88 10.19
CA GLY A 94 1.98 2.89 9.06
C GLY A 94 1.39 2.50 7.72
N GLY A 95 0.08 2.33 7.63
CA GLY A 95 -0.57 2.10 6.34
C GLY A 95 -0.56 3.37 5.50
N ASP A 96 -0.33 3.20 4.20
CA ASP A 96 -0.31 4.33 3.27
C ASP A 96 -1.67 4.60 2.67
N ASP A 97 -2.55 3.62 2.69
CA ASP A 97 -3.90 3.75 2.17
C ASP A 97 -4.78 2.71 2.86
N TYR A 98 -6.08 2.94 2.84
CA TYR A 98 -7.06 2.06 3.49
C TYR A 98 -8.29 2.00 2.61
N MET A 99 -8.61 0.83 2.08
CA MET A 99 -9.75 0.65 1.21
C MET A 99 -10.70 -0.38 1.83
N THR A 100 -11.98 -0.02 1.93
CA THR A 100 -12.97 -0.90 2.55
C THR A 100 -13.71 -1.70 1.47
N LYS A 101 -14.10 -2.92 1.83
CA LYS A 101 -14.95 -3.78 0.99
C LYS A 101 -16.41 -3.45 1.25
N PRO A 102 -17.26 -3.41 0.24
CA PRO A 102 -16.99 -3.62 -1.17
C PRO A 102 -16.35 -2.39 -1.81
N PHE A 103 -15.61 -2.60 -2.89
CA PHE A 103 -14.90 -1.54 -3.58
C PHE A 103 -15.03 -1.73 -5.08
N LYS A 104 -14.67 -0.69 -5.84
CA LYS A 104 -14.67 -0.76 -7.30
C LYS A 104 -13.29 -1.11 -7.79
N LEU A 105 -13.20 -2.05 -8.72
CA LEU A 105 -11.93 -2.52 -9.24
C LEU A 105 -11.10 -1.38 -9.83
N ALA A 106 -11.74 -0.49 -10.59
CA ALA A 106 -11.01 0.63 -11.20
C ALA A 106 -10.36 1.53 -10.15
N VAL A 107 -11.05 1.76 -9.03
CA VAL A 107 -10.50 2.56 -7.93
C VAL A 107 -9.34 1.82 -7.27
N PHE A 108 -9.49 0.53 -7.04
CA PHE A 108 -8.44 -0.30 -6.47
C PHE A 108 -7.17 -0.22 -7.31
N LEU A 109 -7.30 -0.45 -8.62
CA LEU A 109 -6.13 -0.43 -9.52
C LEU A 109 -5.48 0.96 -9.56
N SER A 110 -6.29 2.00 -9.55
CA SER A 110 -5.77 3.37 -9.54
C SER A 110 -4.94 3.64 -8.30
N ARG A 111 -5.39 3.16 -7.15
CA ARG A 111 -4.67 3.37 -5.89
C ARG A 111 -3.38 2.59 -5.82
N ILE A 112 -3.37 1.33 -6.26
CA ILE A 112 -2.12 0.55 -6.23
C ILE A 112 -1.12 1.14 -7.21
N ASN A 113 -1.56 1.62 -8.36
CA ASN A 113 -0.65 2.27 -9.30
C ASN A 113 -0.05 3.54 -8.70
N ALA A 114 -0.86 4.32 -7.97
CA ALA A 114 -0.37 5.52 -7.30
C ALA A 114 0.67 5.20 -6.23
N LEU A 115 0.43 4.15 -5.44
CA LEU A 115 1.36 3.74 -4.40
C LEU A 115 2.67 3.25 -5.00
N LEU A 116 2.60 2.52 -6.10
CA LEU A 116 3.81 2.04 -6.76
C LEU A 116 4.62 3.17 -7.36
N ARG A 117 3.97 4.21 -7.87
CA ARG A 117 4.68 5.39 -8.36
C ARG A 117 5.42 6.11 -7.23
N ARG A 118 4.79 6.24 -6.07
CA ARG A 118 5.43 6.88 -4.92
C ARG A 118 6.64 6.09 -4.43
N SER A 119 6.52 4.76 -4.43
CA SER A 119 7.62 3.89 -4.05
C SER A 119 8.82 4.09 -4.98
N GLU A 120 8.56 4.19 -6.28
CA GLU A 120 9.60 4.40 -7.27
C GLU A 120 10.30 5.73 -7.05
N ASN A 121 9.53 6.79 -6.82
CA ASN A 121 10.09 8.12 -6.56
C ASN A 121 10.94 8.13 -5.30
N PHE A 122 10.49 7.48 -4.25
CA PHE A 122 11.24 7.39 -3.01
C PHE A 122 12.56 6.67 -3.23
N ASN A 123 12.56 5.58 -3.96
CA ASN A 123 13.78 4.83 -4.25
C ASN A 123 14.76 5.65 -5.09
N GLN A 124 14.27 6.41 -6.02
CA GLN A 124 15.12 7.29 -6.84
C GLN A 124 15.80 8.35 -5.99
N GLU A 125 15.07 8.93 -5.06
CA GLU A 125 15.62 9.94 -4.17
C GLU A 125 16.73 9.35 -3.30
N GLN A 126 16.52 8.15 -2.81
CA GLN A 126 17.55 7.50 -1.99
C GLN A 126 18.77 7.10 -2.80
N ALA A 127 18.57 6.73 -4.05
CA ALA A 127 19.69 6.34 -4.91
C ALA A 127 20.55 7.51 -5.33
N GLU A 128 19.95 8.70 -5.43
CA GLU A 128 20.64 9.89 -5.93
C GLU A 128 20.37 11.08 -5.01
N PRO A 129 20.90 11.03 -3.81
CA PRO A 129 20.57 12.06 -2.81
C PRO A 129 20.93 13.47 -3.21
N GLU A 130 21.95 13.63 -4.02
CA GLU A 130 22.39 14.97 -4.44
C GLU A 130 21.36 15.64 -5.35
N LEU A 131 20.47 14.88 -5.96
CA LEU A 131 19.49 15.47 -6.86
C LEU A 131 18.40 16.23 -6.14
N GLN A 132 18.15 15.92 -4.91
CA GLN A 132 17.08 16.59 -4.21
C GLN A 132 17.39 18.05 -3.95
N SER A 133 18.63 18.43 -4.05
CA SER A 133 18.98 19.83 -3.90
C SER A 133 18.31 20.69 -4.95
N ASN A 134 17.90 20.12 -6.00
CA ASN A 134 17.18 20.83 -7.05
C ASN A 134 15.76 21.11 -6.68
N GLY A 135 15.46 20.65 -5.72
CA GLY A 135 14.23 20.95 -5.29
C GLY A 135 13.06 20.41 -5.94
N ILE A 136 13.45 20.40 -6.00
CA ILE A 136 12.61 20.18 -6.30
C ILE A 136 11.68 20.15 -5.69
N ARG A 137 11.82 20.04 -5.47
CA ARG A 137 11.03 20.00 -5.19
C ARG A 137 10.14 20.45 -4.90
N VAL A 138 10.34 20.39 -4.94
CA VAL A 138 9.46 20.64 -4.85
C VAL A 138 8.61 20.77 -4.86
N GLN A 139 8.59 20.59 -4.90
CA GLN A 139 7.62 20.61 -5.10
C GLN A 139 6.87 20.37 -4.74
N LEU A 140 7.36 20.21 -4.54
CA LEU A 140 6.51 20.04 -4.36
C LEU A 140 5.75 20.09 -3.86
N LEU A 141 6.01 19.97 -3.62
CA LEU A 141 5.13 20.06 -3.35
C LEU A 141 4.23 20.19 -3.16
N LYS A 142 4.48 20.22 -2.99
CA LYS A 142 3.56 20.42 -2.99
C LYS A 142 2.74 20.06 -2.98
N GLN A 143 3.06 19.92 -2.80
CA GLN A 143 2.24 19.73 -2.87
C GLN A 143 1.69 19.34 -2.65
N GLU A 144 2.21 19.22 -2.20
CA GLU A 144 1.59 19.07 -2.15
C GLU A 144 1.06 18.83 -2.07
N VAL A 145 1.44 18.75 -1.69
CA VAL A 145 0.76 18.67 -1.72
C VAL A 145 0.47 18.41 -1.66
N THR A 146 0.79 18.80 -1.31
CA THR A 146 0.27 18.77 -1.31
C THR A 146 0.15 18.45 -1.05
N LYS A 147 0.37 18.06 -0.72
CA LYS A 147 0.11 17.94 -0.49
C LYS A 147 -0.20 17.57 -0.81
N ASN A 148 0.11 17.66 -0.60
CA ASN A 148 -0.39 17.55 -0.77
C ASN A 148 -0.83 17.36 -1.29
N GLY A 149 -0.27 17.14 -1.00
CA GLY A 149 -0.89 17.00 -1.53
C GLY A 149 -1.50 16.91 -1.73
N VAL A 150 -1.21 16.83 -1.61
CA VAL A 150 -1.99 16.84 -1.76
C VAL A 150 -2.48 16.99 -1.84
N PRO A 151 -2.31 16.50 -1.55
CA PRO A 151 -2.99 16.79 -1.69
C PRO A 151 -3.49 16.81 -1.58
N LEU A 152 -3.49 16.79 -1.25
CA LEU A 152 -4.16 16.83 -1.18
C LEU A 152 -4.78 16.72 -1.32
N ASP A 153 -4.82 16.52 -1.05
CA ASP A 153 -5.57 16.44 -1.16
C ASP A 153 -6.01 16.29 -1.17
N LEU A 154 -6.02 15.88 -0.76
CA LEU A 154 -6.53 15.75 -0.73
C LEU A 154 -6.86 15.52 -0.75
N THR A 155 -6.76 15.17 -0.48
CA THR A 155 -7.21 15.04 -0.41
C THR A 155 -7.41 15.07 -0.42
N ALA A 156 -7.14 14.67 0.00
CA ALA A 156 -7.42 14.79 -0.01
C ALA A 156 -7.53 14.91 -0.14
N SER A 157 -7.53 14.56 0.02
CA SER A 157 -7.74 14.75 -0.09
C SER A 157 -7.85 15.03 -0.39
N GLU A 158 -7.81 14.30 -0.25
CA GLU A 158 -8.01 14.51 -0.45
C GLU A 158 -8.16 14.54 -0.76
N TYR A 159 -8.21 14.48 -0.46
CA TYR A 159 -8.46 14.67 -0.52
C TYR A 159 -8.22 14.97 -0.56
N LYS A 160 -8.10 14.56 -0.37
CA LYS A 160 -8.04 14.89 -0.37
C LYS A 160 -7.94 15.06 -0.61
N LEU A 161 -8.15 14.98 -0.27
CA LEU A 161 -8.21 15.20 -0.38
C LEU A 161 -7.97 15.45 -0.67
#